data_a391e93dd750cc9c65861e4dc4b33477
#
_entry.id   a391e93dd750cc9c65861e4dc4b33477
#
_cell.length_a   1.000
_cell.length_b   1.000
_cell.length_c   1.000
_cell.angle_alpha   90.00
_cell.angle_beta   90.00
_cell.angle_gamma   90.00
#
_symmetry.space_group_name_H-M   'P 1'
#
loop_
_entity.id
_entity.type
_entity.pdbx_description
1 polymer ?
#
loop_
_entity_poly.entity_id
_entity_poly.type
_entity_poly.pdbx_seq_one_letter_code
_entity_poly.pdbx_strand_id
1 'polypeptide(L)'
;LAREAAVEADRPFPRGELLRRLRGRPGGSTYLYASGGFVGASPELLVRRRGRVAVSRPMAGTVPRGDSASAEADGLARLTGSPKEAVEHRLVVDAVAEGLAKVADRVEVGRPEVVRLSTVAHLATEITADLTGPLPSALELAALLHPTPAVGGSPRDAALAAIATLEPFDRGCYAGPVGWVDRAGDGEWAVAIRCATLAGRRAHLIAGAGIVPGSDPDAEWAETEHKLRAMLEVLLTP
;
A
#
# COMPACT_ATOMS: atom_id res chain seq x y z
N LEU A 1 -10.38 5.44 -4.60
CA LEU A 1 -11.17 6.05 -3.54
C LEU A 1 -11.02 5.26 -2.24
N ALA A 2 -11.20 5.94 -1.10
CA ALA A 2 -11.09 5.34 0.21
C ALA A 2 -12.35 5.59 1.05
N ARG A 3 -12.51 4.78 2.10
CA ARG A 3 -13.50 4.96 3.15
C ARG A 3 -12.89 4.74 4.53
N GLU A 4 -13.56 5.23 5.53
CA GLU A 4 -13.16 5.11 6.93
C GLU A 4 -13.99 4.10 7.71
N ALA A 5 -13.41 3.60 8.80
CA ALA A 5 -14.07 2.81 9.82
C ALA A 5 -13.52 3.22 11.19
N ALA A 6 -14.35 3.16 12.22
CA ALA A 6 -13.95 3.43 13.59
C ALA A 6 -14.26 2.25 14.51
N VAL A 7 -13.33 1.99 15.44
CA VAL A 7 -13.51 1.01 16.52
C VAL A 7 -13.37 1.73 17.85
N GLU A 8 -14.29 1.50 18.76
CA GLU A 8 -14.22 1.98 20.14
C GLU A 8 -14.10 0.79 21.09
N ALA A 9 -13.14 0.89 22.02
CA ALA A 9 -12.86 -0.14 23.03
C ALA A 9 -13.16 0.37 24.44
N ASP A 10 -13.35 -0.55 25.39
CA ASP A 10 -13.58 -0.21 26.80
C ASP A 10 -12.36 0.39 27.50
N ARG A 11 -11.18 0.18 26.95
CA ARG A 11 -9.88 0.66 27.45
C ARG A 11 -8.99 1.17 26.30
N PRO A 12 -7.99 2.02 26.60
CA PRO A 12 -7.06 2.50 25.59
C PRO A 12 -6.32 1.35 24.88
N PHE A 13 -6.12 1.51 23.57
CA PHE A 13 -5.42 0.53 22.75
C PHE A 13 -3.94 0.42 23.14
N PRO A 14 -3.43 -0.77 23.50
CA PRO A 14 -2.03 -0.98 23.91
C PRO A 14 -1.12 -1.07 22.68
N ARG A 15 -0.50 0.04 22.25
CA ARG A 15 0.31 0.14 21.02
C ARG A 15 1.38 -0.95 20.89
N GLY A 16 2.10 -1.25 21.95
CA GLY A 16 3.15 -2.27 21.93
C GLY A 16 2.61 -3.67 21.68
N GLU A 17 1.45 -3.98 22.24
CA GLU A 17 0.73 -5.21 22.02
C GLU A 17 0.25 -5.33 20.57
N LEU A 18 -0.33 -4.27 20.01
CA LEU A 18 -0.79 -4.24 18.63
C LEU A 18 0.38 -4.47 17.65
N LEU A 19 1.52 -3.84 17.87
CA LEU A 19 2.72 -4.08 17.05
C LEU A 19 3.21 -5.52 17.13
N ARG A 20 3.17 -6.13 18.32
CA ARG A 20 3.56 -7.53 18.51
C ARG A 20 2.61 -8.47 17.75
N ARG A 21 1.30 -8.20 17.78
CA ARG A 21 0.29 -8.94 17.04
C ARG A 21 0.46 -8.79 15.52
N LEU A 22 0.69 -7.57 15.05
CA LEU A 22 0.97 -7.29 13.63
C LEU A 22 2.21 -8.07 13.15
N ARG A 23 3.27 -8.10 13.97
CA ARG A 23 4.50 -8.83 13.66
C ARG A 23 4.30 -10.34 13.57
N GLY A 24 3.42 -10.90 14.38
CA GLY A 24 3.17 -12.34 14.48
C GLY A 24 2.25 -12.91 13.39
N ARG A 25 1.70 -12.10 12.49
CA ARG A 25 0.75 -12.58 11.49
C ARG A 25 1.43 -13.33 10.35
N PRO A 26 0.95 -14.56 10.02
CA PRO A 26 1.41 -15.30 8.84
C PRO A 26 1.07 -14.55 7.55
N GLY A 27 1.95 -14.62 6.56
CA GLY A 27 1.76 -13.90 5.28
C GLY A 27 1.71 -12.38 5.46
N GLY A 28 2.38 -11.92 6.51
CA GLY A 28 2.26 -10.57 6.99
C GLY A 28 2.99 -9.53 6.15
N SER A 29 2.82 -8.32 6.59
CA SER A 29 3.40 -7.11 6.03
C SER A 29 4.90 -7.05 6.30
N THR A 30 5.63 -6.42 5.38
CA THR A 30 7.09 -6.31 5.47
C THR A 30 7.50 -5.15 6.38
N TYR A 31 6.66 -4.09 6.48
CA TYR A 31 6.98 -2.82 7.14
C TYR A 31 6.04 -2.56 8.30
N LEU A 32 6.56 -2.69 9.53
CA LEU A 32 5.86 -2.31 10.76
C LEU A 32 6.27 -0.90 11.16
N TYR A 33 5.31 -0.09 11.53
CA TYR A 33 5.56 1.28 11.98
C TYR A 33 4.59 1.72 13.08
N ALA A 34 5.10 2.61 13.95
CA ALA A 34 4.30 3.31 14.94
C ALA A 34 4.92 4.67 15.26
N SER A 35 4.12 5.73 15.19
CA SER A 35 4.50 7.08 15.55
C SER A 35 3.27 7.91 15.88
N GLY A 36 3.31 8.67 16.99
CA GLY A 36 2.26 9.64 17.34
C GLY A 36 0.82 9.08 17.44
N GLY A 37 0.65 7.77 17.69
CA GLY A 37 -0.66 7.12 17.66
C GLY A 37 -1.00 6.46 16.32
N PHE A 38 -0.28 6.75 15.26
CA PHE A 38 -0.41 6.09 13.97
C PHE A 38 0.36 4.76 13.98
N VAL A 39 -0.31 3.65 13.69
CA VAL A 39 0.28 2.30 13.70
C VAL A 39 -0.14 1.54 12.46
N GLY A 40 0.73 0.69 11.93
CA GLY A 40 0.39 -0.09 10.75
C GLY A 40 1.43 -1.14 10.38
N ALA A 41 1.05 -1.93 9.37
CA ALA A 41 1.84 -3.00 8.82
C ALA A 41 1.67 -3.05 7.29
N SER A 42 2.51 -2.33 6.57
CA SER A 42 2.42 -2.22 5.12
C SER A 42 3.12 -3.38 4.42
N PRO A 43 2.54 -3.91 3.33
CA PRO A 43 3.23 -4.84 2.45
C PRO A 43 3.99 -4.15 1.32
N GLU A 44 3.76 -2.85 1.08
CA GLU A 44 4.14 -2.16 -0.15
C GLU A 44 5.37 -1.29 0.02
N LEU A 45 6.44 -1.65 -0.70
CA LEU A 45 7.65 -0.84 -0.82
C LEU A 45 7.42 0.29 -1.83
N LEU A 46 7.39 1.53 -1.35
CA LEU A 46 7.39 2.71 -2.22
C LEU A 46 8.75 2.85 -2.90
N VAL A 47 9.83 2.92 -2.11
CA VAL A 47 11.19 2.93 -2.63
C VAL A 47 12.21 2.58 -1.55
N ARG A 48 13.25 1.85 -1.94
CA ARG A 48 14.47 1.63 -1.18
C ARG A 48 15.65 2.10 -2.02
N ARG A 49 16.58 2.83 -1.40
CA ARG A 49 17.86 3.17 -2.00
C ARG A 49 19.00 2.50 -1.23
N ARG A 50 19.96 1.96 -1.96
CA ARG A 50 21.25 1.49 -1.46
C ARG A 50 22.35 1.92 -2.45
N GLY A 51 23.14 2.91 -2.06
CA GLY A 51 24.14 3.52 -2.95
C GLY A 51 23.52 4.06 -4.22
N ARG A 52 23.87 3.50 -5.37
CA ARG A 52 23.35 3.89 -6.69
C ARG A 52 22.12 3.12 -7.13
N VAL A 53 21.67 2.15 -6.37
CA VAL A 53 20.53 1.32 -6.74
C VAL A 53 19.26 1.76 -5.99
N ALA A 54 18.22 2.06 -6.73
CA ALA A 54 16.87 2.24 -6.20
C ALA A 54 16.00 1.05 -6.59
N VAL A 55 15.15 0.61 -5.65
CA VAL A 55 14.19 -0.48 -5.86
C VAL A 55 12.82 -0.01 -5.40
N SER A 56 11.80 -0.21 -6.21
CA SER A 56 10.39 -0.05 -5.87
C SER A 56 9.65 -1.36 -6.10
N ARG A 57 8.59 -1.61 -5.34
CA ARG A 57 7.76 -2.81 -5.54
C ARG A 57 6.28 -2.45 -5.37
N PRO A 58 5.72 -1.74 -6.35
CA PRO A 58 4.31 -1.38 -6.35
C PRO A 58 3.42 -2.61 -6.37
N MET A 59 2.27 -2.48 -5.69
CA MET A 59 1.23 -3.50 -5.62
C MET A 59 -0.09 -2.90 -6.07
N ALA A 60 -0.76 -3.55 -7.04
CA ALA A 60 -2.11 -3.20 -7.45
C ALA A 60 -2.79 -4.44 -8.05
N GLY A 61 -4.12 -4.36 -8.17
CA GLY A 61 -4.92 -5.55 -8.43
C GLY A 61 -5.08 -6.39 -7.16
N THR A 62 -6.31 -6.76 -6.82
CA THR A 62 -6.61 -7.38 -5.52
C THR A 62 -7.66 -8.46 -5.66
N VAL A 63 -7.44 -9.60 -4.98
CA VAL A 63 -8.48 -10.59 -4.74
C VAL A 63 -8.46 -11.00 -3.26
N PRO A 64 -9.62 -11.31 -2.66
CA PRO A 64 -9.66 -11.88 -1.31
C PRO A 64 -9.01 -13.26 -1.30
N ARG A 65 -8.43 -13.64 -0.13
CA ARG A 65 -8.00 -15.00 0.10
C ARG A 65 -9.21 -15.91 0.22
N GLY A 66 -9.13 -17.07 -0.40
CA GLY A 66 -10.21 -18.05 -0.35
C GLY A 66 -10.21 -18.85 0.96
N ASP A 67 -11.41 -19.22 1.44
CA ASP A 67 -11.59 -20.04 2.63
C ASP A 67 -11.31 -21.54 2.37
N SER A 68 -11.08 -21.92 1.12
CA SER A 68 -10.71 -23.26 0.67
C SER A 68 -9.63 -23.19 -0.40
N ALA A 69 -8.93 -24.31 -0.63
CA ALA A 69 -7.91 -24.41 -1.69
C ALA A 69 -8.48 -24.14 -3.08
N SER A 70 -9.73 -24.56 -3.36
CA SER A 70 -10.40 -24.30 -4.62
C SER A 70 -10.73 -22.80 -4.77
N ALA A 71 -11.35 -22.19 -3.77
CA ALA A 71 -11.69 -20.76 -3.80
C ALA A 71 -10.43 -19.87 -3.89
N GLU A 72 -9.33 -20.27 -3.26
CA GLU A 72 -8.03 -19.60 -3.39
C GLU A 72 -7.51 -19.70 -4.83
N ALA A 73 -7.53 -20.90 -5.43
CA ALA A 73 -7.07 -21.11 -6.81
C ALA A 73 -7.90 -20.30 -7.82
N ASP A 74 -9.23 -20.29 -7.66
CA ASP A 74 -10.14 -19.50 -8.49
C ASP A 74 -9.89 -18.00 -8.34
N GLY A 75 -9.66 -17.52 -7.11
CA GLY A 75 -9.28 -16.13 -6.84
C GLY A 75 -7.99 -15.74 -7.54
N LEU A 76 -6.95 -16.55 -7.43
CA LEU A 76 -5.66 -16.30 -8.08
C LEU A 76 -5.74 -16.35 -9.61
N ALA A 77 -6.53 -17.27 -10.17
CA ALA A 77 -6.78 -17.33 -11.62
C ALA A 77 -7.48 -16.05 -12.10
N ARG A 78 -8.46 -15.53 -11.34
CA ARG A 78 -9.07 -14.22 -11.66
C ARG A 78 -8.06 -13.09 -11.58
N LEU A 79 -7.24 -13.01 -10.52
CA LEU A 79 -6.24 -11.96 -10.37
C LEU A 79 -5.28 -11.90 -11.56
N THR A 80 -4.80 -13.04 -12.01
CA THR A 80 -3.83 -13.13 -13.12
C THR A 80 -4.47 -13.06 -14.50
N GLY A 81 -5.74 -13.40 -14.63
CA GLY A 81 -6.48 -13.43 -15.91
C GLY A 81 -7.38 -12.22 -16.16
N SER A 82 -7.58 -11.34 -15.18
CA SER A 82 -8.47 -10.18 -15.29
C SER A 82 -7.81 -9.03 -16.06
N PRO A 83 -8.41 -8.56 -17.17
CA PRO A 83 -7.95 -7.35 -17.86
C PRO A 83 -8.02 -6.10 -16.97
N LYS A 84 -9.02 -6.00 -16.07
CA LYS A 84 -9.16 -4.90 -15.11
C LYS A 84 -7.95 -4.83 -14.17
N GLU A 85 -7.63 -5.95 -13.53
CA GLU A 85 -6.51 -6.03 -12.59
C GLU A 85 -5.17 -5.76 -13.29
N ALA A 86 -5.01 -6.23 -14.52
CA ALA A 86 -3.83 -5.97 -15.33
C ALA A 86 -3.68 -4.49 -15.71
N VAL A 87 -4.77 -3.79 -16.01
CA VAL A 87 -4.77 -2.34 -16.31
C VAL A 87 -4.44 -1.56 -15.07
N GLU A 88 -5.08 -1.84 -13.92
CA GLU A 88 -4.80 -1.18 -12.64
C GLU A 88 -3.32 -1.32 -12.26
N HIS A 89 -2.80 -2.55 -12.31
CA HIS A 89 -1.41 -2.83 -11.98
C HIS A 89 -0.43 -2.12 -12.93
N ARG A 90 -0.68 -2.15 -14.23
CA ARG A 90 0.17 -1.50 -15.24
C ARG A 90 0.25 0.01 -15.02
N LEU A 91 -0.86 0.69 -14.73
CA LEU A 91 -0.88 2.13 -14.45
C LEU A 91 0.10 2.50 -13.32
N VAL A 92 0.17 1.69 -12.28
CA VAL A 92 1.08 1.93 -11.15
C VAL A 92 2.53 1.64 -11.54
N VAL A 93 2.79 0.53 -12.20
CA VAL A 93 4.14 0.13 -12.64
C VAL A 93 4.73 1.16 -13.59
N ASP A 94 3.97 1.57 -14.60
CA ASP A 94 4.42 2.55 -15.60
C ASP A 94 4.74 3.89 -14.94
N ALA A 95 3.88 4.40 -14.06
CA ALA A 95 4.11 5.67 -13.36
C ALA A 95 5.36 5.64 -12.47
N VAL A 96 5.62 4.52 -11.78
CA VAL A 96 6.82 4.35 -10.96
C VAL A 96 8.07 4.26 -11.83
N ALA A 97 8.04 3.49 -12.92
CA ALA A 97 9.15 3.37 -13.86
C ALA A 97 9.49 4.71 -14.53
N GLU A 98 8.48 5.46 -14.98
CA GLU A 98 8.64 6.80 -15.54
C GLU A 98 9.20 7.79 -14.51
N GLY A 99 8.76 7.69 -13.25
CA GLY A 99 9.29 8.49 -12.16
C GLY A 99 10.78 8.24 -11.94
N LEU A 100 11.19 6.98 -11.84
CA LEU A 100 12.59 6.58 -11.65
C LEU A 100 13.47 6.90 -12.86
N ALA A 101 12.94 6.83 -14.08
CA ALA A 101 13.68 7.17 -15.30
C ALA A 101 14.15 8.63 -15.36
N LYS A 102 13.57 9.53 -14.55
CA LYS A 102 14.02 10.94 -14.46
C LYS A 102 15.36 11.11 -13.74
N VAL A 103 15.78 10.11 -12.97
CA VAL A 103 16.96 10.16 -12.10
C VAL A 103 17.88 8.94 -12.24
N ALA A 104 17.63 8.10 -13.23
CA ALA A 104 18.38 6.87 -13.47
C ALA A 104 18.77 6.72 -14.95
N ASP A 105 19.92 6.12 -15.21
CA ASP A 105 20.38 5.78 -16.57
C ASP A 105 19.67 4.51 -17.10
N ARG A 106 19.28 3.63 -16.19
CA ARG A 106 18.64 2.36 -16.51
C ARG A 106 17.52 2.08 -15.51
N VAL A 107 16.38 1.68 -16.04
CA VAL A 107 15.25 1.18 -15.25
C VAL A 107 14.86 -0.20 -15.78
N GLU A 108 14.84 -1.18 -14.91
CA GLU A 108 14.42 -2.54 -15.20
C GLU A 108 13.09 -2.81 -14.52
N VAL A 109 12.10 -3.20 -15.30
CA VAL A 109 10.78 -3.61 -14.83
C VAL A 109 10.70 -5.14 -14.86
N GLY A 110 10.53 -5.74 -13.70
CA GLY A 110 10.38 -7.18 -13.56
C GLY A 110 9.04 -7.71 -14.10
N ARG A 111 8.81 -9.00 -13.91
CA ARG A 111 7.52 -9.60 -14.23
C ARG A 111 6.55 -9.47 -13.05
N PRO A 112 5.25 -9.30 -13.29
CA PRO A 112 4.25 -9.35 -12.24
C PRO A 112 4.26 -10.70 -11.51
N GLU A 113 4.23 -10.65 -10.18
CA GLU A 113 4.18 -11.81 -9.30
C GLU A 113 2.98 -11.72 -8.38
N VAL A 114 2.43 -12.86 -7.98
CA VAL A 114 1.36 -12.90 -6.98
C VAL A 114 1.95 -12.88 -5.58
N VAL A 115 1.59 -11.87 -4.81
CA VAL A 115 1.92 -11.76 -3.38
C VAL A 115 0.69 -12.08 -2.55
N ARG A 116 0.80 -13.12 -1.72
CA ARG A 116 -0.26 -13.54 -0.80
C ARG A 116 -0.05 -12.90 0.56
N LEU A 117 -1.01 -12.09 1.00
CA LEU A 117 -1.09 -11.53 2.35
C LEU A 117 -2.08 -12.35 3.19
N SER A 118 -2.34 -11.92 4.43
CA SER A 118 -3.24 -12.65 5.34
C SER A 118 -4.70 -12.70 4.84
N THR A 119 -5.21 -11.62 4.28
CA THR A 119 -6.64 -11.48 3.90
C THR A 119 -6.86 -11.31 2.40
N VAL A 120 -5.84 -10.92 1.65
CA VAL A 120 -5.90 -10.64 0.21
C VAL A 120 -4.66 -11.14 -0.51
N ALA A 121 -4.74 -11.28 -1.84
CA ALA A 121 -3.58 -11.43 -2.73
C ALA A 121 -3.54 -10.25 -3.71
N HIS A 122 -2.32 -9.82 -4.06
CA HIS A 122 -2.05 -8.72 -4.99
C HIS A 122 -1.12 -9.16 -6.10
N LEU A 123 -1.14 -8.43 -7.24
CA LEU A 123 -0.01 -8.41 -8.15
C LEU A 123 1.04 -7.44 -7.63
N ALA A 124 2.30 -7.81 -7.71
CA ALA A 124 3.45 -6.97 -7.40
C ALA A 124 4.49 -7.07 -8.52
N THR A 125 5.17 -5.97 -8.81
CA THR A 125 6.27 -5.94 -9.78
C THR A 125 7.46 -5.24 -9.17
N GLU A 126 8.62 -5.90 -9.16
CA GLU A 126 9.86 -5.24 -8.73
C GLU A 126 10.39 -4.37 -9.87
N ILE A 127 10.75 -3.13 -9.54
CA ILE A 127 11.35 -2.16 -10.45
C ILE A 127 12.68 -1.75 -9.86
N THR A 128 13.76 -1.96 -10.59
CA THR A 128 15.12 -1.58 -10.20
C THR A 128 15.63 -0.46 -11.08
N ALA A 129 16.30 0.53 -10.48
CA ALA A 129 16.85 1.66 -11.20
C ALA A 129 18.31 1.92 -10.79
N ASP A 130 19.17 2.11 -11.78
CA ASP A 130 20.56 2.53 -11.61
C ASP A 130 20.63 4.05 -11.63
N LEU A 131 20.72 4.67 -10.44
CA LEU A 131 20.70 6.13 -10.26
C LEU A 131 21.94 6.79 -10.86
N THR A 132 21.75 7.98 -11.46
CA THR A 132 22.81 8.74 -12.12
C THR A 132 22.89 10.17 -11.61
N GLY A 133 23.98 10.87 -11.96
CA GLY A 133 24.22 12.27 -11.60
C GLY A 133 24.35 12.49 -10.09
N PRO A 134 23.90 13.65 -9.58
CA PRO A 134 23.73 13.85 -8.15
C PRO A 134 22.68 12.88 -7.63
N LEU A 135 23.11 11.94 -6.75
CA LEU A 135 22.23 10.87 -6.28
C LEU A 135 21.15 11.41 -5.36
N PRO A 136 19.85 11.30 -5.71
CA PRO A 136 18.77 11.66 -4.82
C PRO A 136 18.76 10.73 -3.60
N SER A 137 18.50 11.26 -2.41
CA SER A 137 18.27 10.46 -1.21
C SER A 137 17.01 9.59 -1.33
N ALA A 138 16.89 8.59 -0.48
CA ALA A 138 15.66 7.79 -0.42
C ALA A 138 14.41 8.64 -0.12
N LEU A 139 14.54 9.75 0.63
CA LEU A 139 13.45 10.69 0.88
C LEU A 139 13.06 11.47 -0.38
N GLU A 140 14.03 11.95 -1.15
CA GLU A 140 13.78 12.64 -2.42
C GLU A 140 13.15 11.70 -3.46
N LEU A 141 13.58 10.43 -3.48
CA LEU A 141 12.94 9.40 -4.31
C LEU A 141 11.50 9.13 -3.86
N ALA A 142 11.24 9.06 -2.55
CA ALA A 142 9.88 8.92 -2.04
C ALA A 142 9.00 10.11 -2.42
N ALA A 143 9.51 11.34 -2.34
CA ALA A 143 8.80 12.55 -2.77
C ALA A 143 8.55 12.59 -4.30
N LEU A 144 9.48 12.07 -5.09
CA LEU A 144 9.34 11.96 -6.55
C LEU A 144 8.21 11.01 -6.95
N LEU A 145 8.11 9.86 -6.27
CA LEU A 145 7.17 8.80 -6.62
C LEU A 145 5.79 8.96 -5.97
N HIS A 146 5.73 9.63 -4.81
CA HIS A 146 4.49 9.76 -4.05
C HIS A 146 3.63 10.95 -4.51
N PRO A 147 2.28 10.80 -4.55
CA PRO A 147 1.55 9.54 -4.47
C PRO A 147 1.63 8.75 -5.79
N THR A 148 1.75 7.43 -5.67
CA THR A 148 1.60 6.53 -6.82
C THR A 148 0.14 6.46 -7.25
N PRO A 149 -0.17 6.04 -8.49
CA PRO A 149 -1.55 5.81 -8.91
C PRO A 149 -2.34 4.84 -8.02
N ALA A 150 -1.66 3.90 -7.34
CA ALA A 150 -2.30 2.96 -6.42
C ALA A 150 -3.05 3.64 -5.26
N VAL A 151 -2.63 4.84 -4.86
CA VAL A 151 -3.22 5.58 -3.74
C VAL A 151 -3.69 6.98 -4.11
N GLY A 152 -3.14 7.57 -5.19
CA GLY A 152 -3.45 8.94 -5.64
C GLY A 152 -4.25 8.97 -6.95
N GLY A 153 -4.34 7.85 -7.67
CA GLY A 153 -5.01 7.77 -8.98
C GLY A 153 -4.19 8.38 -10.13
N SER A 154 -4.74 8.30 -11.35
CA SER A 154 -4.14 8.81 -12.58
C SER A 154 -5.25 9.33 -13.52
N PRO A 155 -5.06 10.50 -14.20
CA PRO A 155 -3.96 11.48 -14.06
C PRO A 155 -3.93 12.11 -12.67
N ARG A 156 -2.73 12.32 -12.11
CA ARG A 156 -2.49 12.69 -10.71
C ARG A 156 -3.37 13.85 -10.21
N ASP A 157 -3.31 15.01 -10.87
CA ASP A 157 -3.97 16.22 -10.37
C ASP A 157 -5.50 16.09 -10.42
N ALA A 158 -6.04 15.52 -11.49
CA ALA A 158 -7.46 15.29 -11.64
C ALA A 158 -7.97 14.26 -10.61
N ALA A 159 -7.21 13.20 -10.39
CA ALA A 159 -7.56 12.17 -9.42
C ALA A 159 -7.50 12.69 -7.98
N LEU A 160 -6.50 13.49 -7.62
CA LEU A 160 -6.41 14.12 -6.29
C LEU A 160 -7.53 15.13 -6.05
N ALA A 161 -7.93 15.91 -7.07
CA ALA A 161 -9.08 16.80 -6.98
C ALA A 161 -10.40 16.02 -6.78
N ALA A 162 -10.56 14.89 -7.48
CA ALA A 162 -11.71 14.01 -7.30
C ALA A 162 -11.74 13.40 -5.88
N ILE A 163 -10.61 12.92 -5.38
CA ILE A 163 -10.46 12.40 -4.01
C ILE A 163 -10.87 13.47 -2.99
N ALA A 164 -10.36 14.69 -3.11
CA ALA A 164 -10.67 15.79 -2.21
C ALA A 164 -12.16 16.18 -2.23
N THR A 165 -12.88 15.90 -3.32
CA THR A 165 -14.31 16.18 -3.45
C THR A 165 -15.18 15.03 -2.95
N LEU A 166 -14.76 13.79 -3.17
CA LEU A 166 -15.56 12.59 -2.93
C LEU A 166 -15.35 11.96 -1.55
N GLU A 167 -14.18 12.15 -0.94
CA GLU A 167 -13.91 11.64 0.40
C GLU A 167 -14.27 12.67 1.46
N PRO A 168 -15.25 12.39 2.35
CA PRO A 168 -15.73 13.36 3.35
C PRO A 168 -14.86 13.42 4.61
N PHE A 169 -13.63 12.95 4.55
CA PHE A 169 -12.68 12.84 5.68
C PHE A 169 -11.25 13.21 5.25
N ASP A 170 -10.42 13.52 6.24
CA ASP A 170 -8.99 13.73 6.04
C ASP A 170 -8.25 12.38 6.12
N ARG A 171 -7.47 12.06 5.12
CA ARG A 171 -6.63 10.86 5.08
C ARG A 171 -5.52 10.86 6.15
N GLY A 172 -5.12 12.04 6.65
CA GLY A 172 -4.02 12.19 7.58
C GLY A 172 -2.73 11.54 7.06
N CYS A 173 -2.18 10.57 7.82
CA CYS A 173 -1.01 9.80 7.40
C CYS A 173 -1.33 8.58 6.51
N TYR A 174 -2.60 8.23 6.33
CA TYR A 174 -2.99 7.11 5.45
C TYR A 174 -2.53 7.35 4.02
N ALA A 175 -2.00 6.30 3.40
CA ALA A 175 -1.42 6.30 2.05
C ALA A 175 -0.15 7.15 1.88
N GLY A 176 0.28 7.91 2.90
CA GLY A 176 1.53 8.66 2.87
C GLY A 176 2.78 7.77 2.93
N PRO A 177 3.97 8.31 2.64
CA PRO A 177 5.22 7.57 2.80
C PRO A 177 5.60 7.45 4.29
N VAL A 178 6.01 6.26 4.70
CA VAL A 178 6.56 5.98 6.03
C VAL A 178 7.87 5.22 5.90
N GLY A 179 8.93 5.68 6.58
CA GLY A 179 10.23 5.07 6.40
C GLY A 179 11.35 5.79 7.13
N TRP A 180 12.55 5.64 6.63
CA TRP A 180 13.76 6.23 7.17
C TRP A 180 14.77 6.55 6.08
N VAL A 181 15.68 7.47 6.38
CA VAL A 181 16.83 7.84 5.55
C VAL A 181 18.04 8.05 6.46
N ASP A 182 19.21 7.59 6.04
CA ASP A 182 20.46 7.79 6.75
C ASP A 182 21.27 8.98 6.20
N ARG A 183 22.45 9.21 6.78
CA ARG A 183 23.34 10.32 6.39
C ARG A 183 23.93 10.17 4.99
N ALA A 184 24.01 8.95 4.45
CA ALA A 184 24.48 8.69 3.09
C ALA A 184 23.34 8.90 2.06
N GLY A 185 22.14 9.18 2.53
CA GLY A 185 20.92 9.27 1.72
C GLY A 185 20.31 7.92 1.41
N ASP A 186 20.87 6.81 1.91
CA ASP A 186 20.27 5.49 1.81
C ASP A 186 19.06 5.39 2.75
N GLY A 187 18.11 4.57 2.38
CA GLY A 187 16.88 4.46 3.18
C GLY A 187 15.83 3.59 2.53
N GLU A 188 14.69 3.49 3.22
CA GLU A 188 13.59 2.65 2.79
C GLU A 188 12.26 3.28 3.22
N TRP A 189 11.34 3.43 2.26
CA TRP A 189 10.04 4.04 2.45
C TRP A 189 8.94 3.11 1.94
N ALA A 190 7.94 2.87 2.75
CA ALA A 190 6.75 2.11 2.43
C ALA A 190 5.55 3.04 2.24
N VAL A 191 4.51 2.57 1.57
CA VAL A 191 3.20 3.25 1.54
C VAL A 191 2.46 2.93 2.82
N ALA A 192 2.00 3.94 3.56
CA ALA A 192 1.33 3.76 4.86
C ALA A 192 -0.13 3.30 4.68
N ILE A 193 -0.30 2.02 4.42
CA ILE A 193 -1.58 1.32 4.32
C ILE A 193 -1.66 0.20 5.36
N ARG A 194 -2.84 -0.43 5.52
CA ARG A 194 -3.08 -1.44 6.57
C ARG A 194 -2.74 -0.85 7.95
N CYS A 195 -3.35 0.30 8.26
CA CYS A 195 -3.02 1.13 9.41
C CYS A 195 -4.26 1.60 10.17
N ALA A 196 -4.00 2.12 11.36
CA ALA A 196 -4.99 2.81 12.19
C ALA A 196 -4.36 4.01 12.90
N THR A 197 -5.14 5.06 13.12
CA THR A 197 -4.83 6.15 14.05
C THR A 197 -5.50 5.88 15.38
N LEU A 198 -4.71 5.79 16.46
CA LEU A 198 -5.16 5.48 17.81
C LEU A 198 -5.25 6.75 18.66
N ALA A 199 -6.42 7.03 19.20
CA ALA A 199 -6.68 8.12 20.12
C ALA A 199 -7.37 7.57 21.37
N GLY A 200 -6.58 7.19 22.38
CA GLY A 200 -7.09 6.57 23.61
C GLY A 200 -7.83 5.27 23.32
N ARG A 201 -9.15 5.25 23.53
CA ARG A 201 -10.03 4.11 23.31
C ARG A 201 -10.58 4.01 21.88
N ARG A 202 -10.27 4.96 21.02
CA ARG A 202 -10.76 5.01 19.65
C ARG A 202 -9.64 4.70 18.67
N ALA A 203 -9.94 3.82 17.70
CA ALA A 203 -9.09 3.53 16.55
C ALA A 203 -9.83 3.95 15.28
N HIS A 204 -9.19 4.73 14.43
CA HIS A 204 -9.69 5.18 13.14
C HIS A 204 -8.89 4.48 12.05
N LEU A 205 -9.57 3.82 11.13
CA LEU A 205 -9.00 3.02 10.03
C LEU A 205 -9.45 3.59 8.71
N ILE A 206 -8.58 3.50 7.70
CA ILE A 206 -8.91 3.86 6.32
C ILE A 206 -8.45 2.74 5.40
N ALA A 207 -9.27 2.40 4.42
CA ALA A 207 -8.89 1.53 3.31
C ALA A 207 -9.53 2.02 2.01
N GLY A 208 -8.84 1.82 0.89
CA GLY A 208 -9.29 2.22 -0.43
C GLY A 208 -9.13 1.12 -1.47
N ALA A 209 -9.79 1.32 -2.59
CA ALA A 209 -9.70 0.53 -3.80
C ALA A 209 -9.41 1.42 -5.01
N GLY A 210 -8.72 0.85 -6.01
CA GLY A 210 -8.50 1.50 -7.31
C GLY A 210 -9.79 1.49 -8.12
N ILE A 211 -10.23 2.66 -8.56
CA ILE A 211 -11.44 2.78 -9.39
C ILE A 211 -11.00 3.00 -10.83
N VAL A 212 -11.33 2.06 -11.69
CA VAL A 212 -11.01 2.06 -13.12
C VAL A 212 -12.28 1.79 -13.93
N PRO A 213 -12.29 2.05 -15.27
CA PRO A 213 -13.40 1.65 -16.10
C PRO A 213 -13.70 0.16 -15.96
N GLY A 214 -14.96 -0.16 -15.64
CA GLY A 214 -15.40 -1.54 -15.35
C GLY A 214 -15.33 -1.96 -13.89
N SER A 215 -14.93 -1.06 -12.97
CA SER A 215 -15.10 -1.29 -11.53
C SER A 215 -16.58 -1.43 -11.18
N ASP A 216 -16.90 -2.47 -10.41
CA ASP A 216 -18.23 -2.70 -9.83
C ASP A 216 -18.26 -2.16 -8.39
N PRO A 217 -19.20 -1.27 -8.02
CA PRO A 217 -19.22 -0.63 -6.70
C PRO A 217 -19.27 -1.61 -5.53
N ASP A 218 -20.04 -2.70 -5.65
CA ASP A 218 -20.18 -3.69 -4.58
C ASP A 218 -18.90 -4.52 -4.41
N ALA A 219 -18.24 -4.85 -5.54
CA ALA A 219 -16.95 -5.53 -5.52
C ALA A 219 -15.85 -4.66 -4.89
N GLU A 220 -15.79 -3.36 -5.26
CA GLU A 220 -14.81 -2.42 -4.68
C GLU A 220 -15.07 -2.16 -3.19
N TRP A 221 -16.34 -2.09 -2.79
CA TRP A 221 -16.72 -2.02 -1.38
C TRP A 221 -16.24 -3.26 -0.61
N ALA A 222 -16.52 -4.46 -1.12
CA ALA A 222 -16.07 -5.72 -0.52
C ALA A 222 -14.53 -5.80 -0.43
N GLU A 223 -13.81 -5.29 -1.43
CA GLU A 223 -12.35 -5.21 -1.40
C GLU A 223 -11.85 -4.37 -0.22
N THR A 224 -12.47 -3.19 0.01
CA THR A 224 -12.11 -2.35 1.16
C THR A 224 -12.40 -3.04 2.49
N GLU A 225 -13.48 -3.83 2.61
CA GLU A 225 -13.76 -4.67 3.80
C GLU A 225 -12.62 -5.64 4.08
N HIS A 226 -12.16 -6.38 3.05
CA HIS A 226 -11.04 -7.31 3.20
C HIS A 226 -9.74 -6.59 3.59
N LYS A 227 -9.51 -5.38 3.09
CA LYS A 227 -8.36 -4.55 3.45
C LYS A 227 -8.43 -4.04 4.90
N LEU A 228 -9.60 -3.62 5.38
CA LEU A 228 -9.82 -3.20 6.77
C LEU A 228 -9.67 -4.37 7.74
N ARG A 229 -10.12 -5.57 7.36
CA ARG A 229 -10.07 -6.77 8.21
C ARG A 229 -8.66 -7.04 8.74
N ALA A 230 -7.62 -6.77 7.97
CA ALA A 230 -6.24 -6.95 8.39
C ALA A 230 -5.90 -6.21 9.69
N MET A 231 -6.42 -4.98 9.88
CA MET A 231 -6.24 -4.22 11.11
C MET A 231 -7.32 -4.52 12.16
N LEU A 232 -8.58 -4.72 11.73
CA LEU A 232 -9.69 -5.02 12.64
C LEU A 232 -9.42 -6.29 13.47
N GLU A 233 -8.91 -7.35 12.87
CA GLU A 233 -8.56 -8.58 13.58
C GLU A 233 -7.49 -8.35 14.66
N VAL A 234 -6.54 -7.44 14.44
CA VAL A 234 -5.51 -7.09 15.42
C VAL A 234 -6.07 -6.25 16.57
N LEU A 235 -7.00 -5.34 16.26
CA LEU A 235 -7.62 -4.46 17.24
C LEU A 235 -8.64 -5.17 18.11
N LEU A 236 -9.41 -6.11 17.53
CA LEU A 236 -10.52 -6.81 18.18
C LEU A 236 -10.11 -8.12 18.87
N THR A 237 -8.88 -8.60 18.65
CA THR A 237 -8.38 -9.77 19.41
C THR A 237 -8.22 -9.38 20.88
N PRO A 238 -8.72 -10.18 21.84
CA PRO A 238 -8.58 -9.93 23.28
C PRO A 238 -7.14 -9.93 23.77
#